data_db26460f8d2b0551e5a5fafdb364fff4
#
_entry.id   db26460f8d2b0551e5a5fafdb364fff4
#
_cell.length_a   1.000
_cell.length_b   1.000
_cell.length_c   1.000
_cell.angle_alpha   90.00
_cell.angle_beta   90.00
_cell.angle_gamma   90.00
#
_symmetry.space_group_name_H-M   'P 1'
#
loop_
_entity.id
_entity.type
_entity.pdbx_description
1 polymer ?
#
loop_
_entity_poly.entity_id
_entity_poly.type
_entity_poly.pdbx_seq_one_letter_code
_entity_poly.pdbx_strand_id
1 'polypeptide(L)'
;MSETSKNFDAIVIGVGTMGSAVCCQLAKRGVSVLGLERFDIPHALGAHHGYSRMIRLAYFEHPDYVPLLRRSYELWEELQAEIGREVIAITGGLMMGPPGAEVFEGSLRSVREHHLPHELLSVDEAAKRFPQFRLPGDFRVLLDHKAGLVIPERAVAGYAELALRNGAELHGHEQVLAWESEGNSVRVRTSRGEYSASRVIFCGGAWTEQLVRDLGVKLTVTRQPLVWVWPKKPELFERGKMPVWILEQRDGAAHYGFPMLADNPGFKLATHVRGAVSNPETLDREVHESDEATIRSVLREFIPEADGPLLSMRICMYTNSPDFQFIIDKHPQHENVLIACGFSGHGFKCASAIGQVLAELAIEGKSSLPIDFLSLKRFGVKA
;
A
#
# COMPACT_ATOMS: atom_id res chain seq x y z
N MET A 1 -28.53 33.38 1.80
CA MET A 1 -28.93 32.36 0.80
C MET A 1 -28.38 31.06 1.29
N SER A 2 -29.21 30.07 1.65
CA SER A 2 -28.71 28.73 2.00
C SER A 2 -28.14 28.14 0.73
N GLU A 3 -26.80 27.98 0.64
CA GLU A 3 -26.23 27.16 -0.40
C GLU A 3 -26.86 25.77 -0.25
N THR A 4 -27.55 25.34 -1.30
CA THR A 4 -28.13 23.98 -1.37
C THR A 4 -26.96 23.00 -1.30
N SER A 5 -26.89 22.25 -0.19
CA SER A 5 -25.91 21.18 -0.02
C SER A 5 -25.99 20.24 -1.25
N LYS A 6 -24.88 20.08 -1.95
CA LYS A 6 -24.82 19.19 -3.10
C LYS A 6 -24.87 17.75 -2.61
N ASN A 7 -25.74 16.94 -3.18
CA ASN A 7 -26.01 15.57 -2.72
C ASN A 7 -25.39 14.53 -3.66
N PHE A 8 -24.80 13.50 -3.08
CA PHE A 8 -24.18 12.37 -3.77
C PHE A 8 -24.70 11.04 -3.21
N ASP A 9 -24.50 9.96 -3.92
CA ASP A 9 -24.75 8.62 -3.37
C ASP A 9 -23.63 8.22 -2.38
N ALA A 10 -22.40 8.57 -2.72
CA ALA A 10 -21.23 8.29 -1.89
C ALA A 10 -20.22 9.44 -1.86
N ILE A 11 -19.60 9.68 -0.72
CA ILE A 11 -18.43 10.54 -0.57
C ILE A 11 -17.24 9.68 -0.12
N VAL A 12 -16.11 9.79 -0.82
CA VAL A 12 -14.83 9.14 -0.47
C VAL A 12 -13.88 10.19 0.10
N ILE A 13 -13.45 10.01 1.34
CA ILE A 13 -12.56 10.93 2.05
C ILE A 13 -11.12 10.41 2.01
N GLY A 14 -10.27 11.12 1.29
CA GLY A 14 -8.92 10.73 0.90
C GLY A 14 -8.89 10.03 -0.46
N VAL A 15 -8.37 10.68 -1.50
CA VAL A 15 -8.25 10.16 -2.87
C VAL A 15 -6.81 9.72 -3.17
N GLY A 16 -6.16 9.13 -2.17
CA GLY A 16 -4.88 8.46 -2.32
C GLY A 16 -5.02 7.04 -2.90
N THR A 17 -4.17 6.13 -2.44
CA THR A 17 -4.09 4.74 -2.94
C THR A 17 -5.45 4.02 -2.95
N MET A 18 -6.13 3.98 -1.79
CA MET A 18 -7.39 3.24 -1.66
C MET A 18 -8.55 4.05 -2.23
N GLY A 19 -8.64 5.32 -1.89
CA GLY A 19 -9.78 6.15 -2.29
C GLY A 19 -9.89 6.38 -3.79
N SER A 20 -8.79 6.50 -4.54
CA SER A 20 -8.84 6.58 -6.00
C SER A 20 -9.44 5.32 -6.63
N ALA A 21 -9.06 4.14 -6.12
CA ALA A 21 -9.63 2.87 -6.56
C ALA A 21 -11.13 2.76 -6.19
N VAL A 22 -11.52 3.20 -4.98
CA VAL A 22 -12.93 3.23 -4.54
C VAL A 22 -13.76 4.15 -5.44
N CYS A 23 -13.30 5.39 -5.70
CA CYS A 23 -13.99 6.33 -6.58
C CYS A 23 -14.19 5.72 -7.98
N CYS A 24 -13.16 5.08 -8.54
CA CYS A 24 -13.24 4.41 -9.82
C CYS A 24 -14.26 3.27 -9.81
N GLN A 25 -14.22 2.40 -8.81
CA GLN A 25 -15.09 1.24 -8.71
C GLN A 25 -16.56 1.62 -8.48
N LEU A 26 -16.84 2.69 -7.74
CA LEU A 26 -18.18 3.24 -7.54
C LEU A 26 -18.70 3.87 -8.83
N ALA A 27 -17.91 4.75 -9.45
CA ALA A 27 -18.30 5.44 -10.68
C ALA A 27 -18.58 4.45 -11.83
N LYS A 28 -17.75 3.41 -12.01
CA LYS A 28 -17.99 2.33 -12.99
C LYS A 28 -19.31 1.58 -12.76
N ARG A 29 -19.85 1.60 -11.55
CA ARG A 29 -21.15 1.00 -11.19
C ARG A 29 -22.32 1.99 -11.27
N GLY A 30 -22.09 3.20 -11.80
CA GLY A 30 -23.11 4.23 -11.97
C GLY A 30 -23.49 4.98 -10.67
N VAL A 31 -22.69 4.86 -9.62
CA VAL A 31 -22.87 5.58 -8.36
C VAL A 31 -22.41 7.02 -8.52
N SER A 32 -23.20 7.99 -8.08
CA SER A 32 -22.80 9.40 -8.00
C SER A 32 -21.81 9.57 -6.85
N VAL A 33 -20.51 9.78 -7.16
CA VAL A 33 -19.44 9.79 -6.16
C VAL A 33 -18.67 11.10 -6.17
N LEU A 34 -18.43 11.64 -4.97
CA LEU A 34 -17.52 12.74 -4.70
C LEU A 34 -16.27 12.23 -3.96
N GLY A 35 -15.10 12.42 -4.54
CA GLY A 35 -13.82 12.20 -3.87
C GLY A 35 -13.23 13.50 -3.34
N LEU A 36 -12.94 13.54 -2.05
CA LEU A 36 -12.36 14.71 -1.35
C LEU A 36 -10.92 14.42 -0.96
N GLU A 37 -9.97 15.20 -1.46
CA GLU A 37 -8.56 15.10 -1.13
C GLU A 37 -8.02 16.44 -0.59
N ARG A 38 -7.28 16.37 0.49
CA ARG A 38 -6.67 17.53 1.13
C ARG A 38 -5.55 18.16 0.29
N PHE A 39 -4.87 17.33 -0.52
CA PHE A 39 -3.69 17.68 -1.31
C PHE A 39 -3.94 17.51 -2.81
N ASP A 40 -2.88 17.38 -3.62
CA ASP A 40 -2.97 17.01 -5.02
C ASP A 40 -3.44 15.55 -5.21
N ILE A 41 -3.93 15.23 -6.42
CA ILE A 41 -4.27 13.86 -6.81
C ILE A 41 -3.46 13.48 -8.07
N PRO A 42 -2.40 12.64 -7.97
CA PRO A 42 -1.73 12.11 -6.76
C PRO A 42 -0.79 13.11 -6.09
N HIS A 43 -0.33 12.80 -4.89
CA HIS A 43 0.62 13.62 -4.12
C HIS A 43 1.72 12.80 -3.41
N ALA A 44 2.82 13.48 -3.00
CA ALA A 44 3.93 12.85 -2.30
C ALA A 44 3.85 12.96 -0.76
N LEU A 45 2.77 13.50 -0.21
CA LEU A 45 2.60 13.68 1.23
C LEU A 45 1.99 12.47 1.94
N GLY A 46 1.35 11.56 1.18
CA GLY A 46 0.80 10.29 1.67
C GLY A 46 1.80 9.13 1.63
N ALA A 47 1.27 7.91 1.63
CA ALA A 47 2.06 6.67 1.66
C ALA A 47 2.29 6.04 0.28
N HIS A 48 1.90 6.68 -0.82
CA HIS A 48 1.90 6.07 -2.16
C HIS A 48 2.97 6.59 -3.12
N HIS A 49 3.87 7.48 -2.70
CA HIS A 49 4.95 8.00 -3.55
C HIS A 49 6.20 7.10 -3.58
N GLY A 50 7.11 7.35 -4.53
CA GLY A 50 8.44 6.74 -4.59
C GLY A 50 8.58 5.64 -5.65
N TYR A 51 7.87 5.75 -6.77
CA TYR A 51 8.05 5.06 -8.06
C TYR A 51 7.75 3.56 -8.11
N SER A 52 7.81 2.85 -6.99
CA SER A 52 7.54 1.40 -6.95
C SER A 52 6.96 0.94 -5.63
N ARG A 53 6.10 -0.10 -5.69
CA ARG A 53 5.59 -0.87 -4.55
C ARG A 53 5.59 -2.34 -4.91
N MET A 54 6.03 -3.18 -3.97
CA MET A 54 6.07 -4.62 -4.19
C MET A 54 4.67 -5.22 -4.25
N ILE A 55 4.46 -6.13 -5.21
CA ILE A 55 3.32 -7.04 -5.25
C ILE A 55 3.86 -8.48 -5.26
N ARG A 56 3.22 -9.39 -4.52
CA ARG A 56 3.62 -10.79 -4.38
C ARG A 56 2.45 -11.64 -3.89
N LEU A 57 2.46 -12.91 -4.22
CA LEU A 57 1.50 -13.91 -3.72
C LEU A 57 2.06 -14.67 -2.51
N ALA A 58 3.38 -14.93 -2.48
CA ALA A 58 4.06 -15.48 -1.31
C ALA A 58 4.03 -14.44 -0.16
N TYR A 59 2.93 -14.43 0.58
CA TYR A 59 2.62 -13.35 1.53
C TYR A 59 2.93 -13.77 2.96
N PHE A 60 3.96 -13.17 3.56
CA PHE A 60 4.42 -13.61 4.87
C PHE A 60 3.55 -13.08 6.03
N GLU A 61 2.88 -11.94 5.87
CA GLU A 61 2.12 -11.30 6.94
C GLU A 61 0.90 -12.13 7.36
N HIS A 62 0.15 -12.71 6.42
CA HIS A 62 -0.93 -13.66 6.71
C HIS A 62 -1.45 -14.32 5.41
N PRO A 63 -1.70 -15.65 5.37
CA PRO A 63 -2.17 -16.34 4.16
C PRO A 63 -3.55 -15.87 3.68
N ASP A 64 -4.44 -15.42 4.55
CA ASP A 64 -5.79 -14.95 4.19
C ASP A 64 -5.80 -13.74 3.23
N TYR A 65 -4.67 -13.07 3.05
CA TYR A 65 -4.55 -12.03 2.02
C TYR A 65 -4.44 -12.57 0.60
N VAL A 66 -4.10 -13.83 0.41
CA VAL A 66 -3.86 -14.39 -0.93
C VAL A 66 -5.07 -14.26 -1.87
N PRO A 67 -6.33 -14.49 -1.44
CA PRO A 67 -7.50 -14.25 -2.28
C PRO A 67 -7.62 -12.78 -2.73
N LEU A 68 -7.40 -11.83 -1.81
CA LEU A 68 -7.38 -10.39 -2.13
C LEU A 68 -6.26 -10.05 -3.11
N LEU A 69 -5.09 -10.65 -2.95
CA LEU A 69 -3.95 -10.43 -3.84
C LEU A 69 -4.21 -10.99 -5.24
N ARG A 70 -4.77 -12.20 -5.36
CA ARG A 70 -5.15 -12.76 -6.67
C ARG A 70 -6.06 -11.80 -7.43
N ARG A 71 -7.12 -11.30 -6.76
CA ARG A 71 -8.02 -10.33 -7.38
C ARG A 71 -7.30 -8.99 -7.67
N SER A 72 -6.35 -8.60 -6.83
CA SER A 72 -5.56 -7.39 -7.06
C SER A 72 -4.73 -7.46 -8.34
N TYR A 73 -4.10 -8.60 -8.63
CA TYR A 73 -3.37 -8.77 -9.90
C TYR A 73 -4.27 -8.54 -11.11
N GLU A 74 -5.44 -9.18 -11.14
CA GLU A 74 -6.42 -9.03 -12.21
C GLU A 74 -6.80 -7.54 -12.40
N LEU A 75 -7.16 -6.86 -11.31
CA LEU A 75 -7.57 -5.46 -11.34
C LEU A 75 -6.43 -4.49 -11.70
N TRP A 76 -5.16 -4.81 -11.38
CA TRP A 76 -4.02 -4.02 -11.83
C TRP A 76 -3.77 -4.19 -13.32
N GLU A 77 -3.94 -5.40 -13.85
CA GLU A 77 -3.85 -5.68 -15.29
C GLU A 77 -5.01 -5.02 -16.05
N GLU A 78 -6.24 -5.07 -15.53
CA GLU A 78 -7.40 -4.34 -16.06
C GLU A 78 -7.13 -2.82 -16.11
N LEU A 79 -6.65 -2.22 -15.01
CA LEU A 79 -6.30 -0.80 -14.97
C LEU A 79 -5.26 -0.45 -16.04
N GLN A 80 -4.18 -1.24 -16.13
CA GLN A 80 -3.12 -1.06 -17.12
C GLN A 80 -3.65 -1.06 -18.55
N ALA A 81 -4.54 -2.02 -18.86
CA ALA A 81 -5.15 -2.14 -20.18
C ALA A 81 -6.06 -0.93 -20.49
N GLU A 82 -6.89 -0.49 -19.54
CA GLU A 82 -7.83 0.62 -19.74
C GLU A 82 -7.13 1.98 -19.93
N ILE A 83 -6.02 2.22 -19.22
CA ILE A 83 -5.30 3.51 -19.33
C ILE A 83 -4.17 3.48 -20.38
N GLY A 84 -3.85 2.31 -20.94
CA GLY A 84 -2.80 2.15 -21.96
C GLY A 84 -1.38 2.48 -21.45
N ARG A 85 -1.14 2.38 -20.15
CA ARG A 85 0.16 2.69 -19.51
C ARG A 85 0.54 1.58 -18.54
N GLU A 86 1.82 1.22 -18.50
CA GLU A 86 2.31 0.21 -17.56
C GLU A 86 2.07 0.63 -16.11
N VAL A 87 1.37 -0.22 -15.35
CA VAL A 87 1.08 -0.05 -13.92
C VAL A 87 1.70 -1.17 -13.11
N ILE A 88 1.64 -2.40 -13.62
CA ILE A 88 2.19 -3.59 -12.98
C ILE A 88 3.27 -4.22 -13.84
N ALA A 89 4.32 -4.71 -13.21
CA ALA A 89 5.41 -5.43 -13.87
C ALA A 89 5.83 -6.64 -13.04
N ILE A 90 5.79 -7.81 -13.66
CA ILE A 90 6.25 -9.06 -13.04
C ILE A 90 7.75 -9.19 -13.24
N THR A 91 8.49 -9.37 -12.16
CA THR A 91 9.95 -9.48 -12.14
C THR A 91 10.45 -10.75 -11.46
N GLY A 92 9.54 -11.54 -10.88
CA GLY A 92 9.86 -12.49 -9.82
C GLY A 92 10.16 -11.77 -8.50
N GLY A 93 10.21 -12.53 -7.40
CA GLY A 93 10.53 -11.96 -6.09
C GLY A 93 11.22 -12.96 -5.17
N LEU A 94 12.22 -12.49 -4.44
CA LEU A 94 12.98 -13.29 -3.48
C LEU A 94 12.56 -12.94 -2.06
N MET A 95 12.17 -13.96 -1.28
CA MET A 95 11.90 -13.89 0.15
C MET A 95 13.03 -14.64 0.85
N MET A 96 13.89 -13.89 1.56
CA MET A 96 15.16 -14.38 2.07
C MET A 96 15.29 -14.10 3.56
N GLY A 97 15.93 -15.03 4.29
CA GLY A 97 16.26 -14.85 5.69
C GLY A 97 16.95 -16.06 6.29
N PRO A 98 17.44 -15.93 7.55
CA PRO A 98 17.97 -17.05 8.30
C PRO A 98 16.87 -18.09 8.63
N PRO A 99 17.21 -19.28 9.09
CA PRO A 99 16.23 -20.23 9.60
C PRO A 99 15.32 -19.61 10.66
N GLY A 100 14.00 -19.77 10.51
CA GLY A 100 12.98 -19.20 11.41
C GLY A 100 12.61 -17.74 11.12
N ALA A 101 13.18 -17.11 10.09
CA ALA A 101 12.79 -15.76 9.66
C ALA A 101 11.35 -15.72 9.19
N GLU A 102 10.54 -14.75 9.68
CA GLU A 102 9.12 -14.64 9.35
C GLU A 102 8.90 -14.36 7.86
N VAL A 103 9.78 -13.59 7.22
CA VAL A 103 9.73 -13.35 5.78
C VAL A 103 9.77 -14.64 4.97
N PHE A 104 10.63 -15.60 5.35
CA PHE A 104 10.70 -16.88 4.66
C PHE A 104 9.59 -17.83 5.11
N GLU A 105 9.43 -18.05 6.42
CA GLU A 105 8.49 -19.05 6.96
C GLU A 105 7.02 -18.67 6.68
N GLY A 106 6.67 -17.40 6.85
CA GLY A 106 5.33 -16.89 6.51
C GLY A 106 5.04 -16.97 5.01
N SER A 107 6.03 -16.66 4.15
CA SER A 107 5.89 -16.85 2.71
C SER A 107 5.70 -18.33 2.35
N LEU A 108 6.48 -19.22 2.95
CA LEU A 108 6.38 -20.67 2.74
C LEU A 108 5.02 -21.21 3.19
N ARG A 109 4.48 -20.75 4.31
CA ARG A 109 3.13 -21.07 4.79
C ARG A 109 2.08 -20.68 3.74
N SER A 110 2.10 -19.44 3.26
CA SER A 110 1.13 -18.96 2.27
C SER A 110 1.20 -19.72 0.94
N VAL A 111 2.41 -20.02 0.44
CA VAL A 111 2.54 -20.75 -0.84
C VAL A 111 2.07 -22.20 -0.72
N ARG A 112 2.27 -22.84 0.42
CA ARG A 112 1.78 -24.20 0.70
C ARG A 112 0.26 -24.25 0.85
N GLU A 113 -0.29 -23.35 1.66
CA GLU A 113 -1.73 -23.29 1.95
C GLU A 113 -2.56 -22.99 0.69
N HIS A 114 -2.07 -22.06 -0.13
CA HIS A 114 -2.79 -21.67 -1.34
C HIS A 114 -2.27 -22.34 -2.63
N HIS A 115 -1.39 -23.34 -2.52
CA HIS A 115 -0.80 -24.08 -3.65
C HIS A 115 -0.22 -23.16 -4.73
N LEU A 116 0.55 -22.16 -4.30
CA LEU A 116 1.13 -21.16 -5.22
C LEU A 116 2.42 -21.71 -5.87
N PRO A 117 2.65 -21.44 -7.16
CA PRO A 117 3.90 -21.76 -7.83
C PRO A 117 5.08 -21.02 -7.18
N HIS A 118 6.09 -21.75 -6.75
CA HIS A 118 7.29 -21.22 -6.13
C HIS A 118 8.49 -22.16 -6.31
N GLU A 119 9.69 -21.65 -6.09
CA GLU A 119 10.89 -22.46 -5.96
C GLU A 119 11.55 -22.20 -4.59
N LEU A 120 12.10 -23.25 -4.00
CA LEU A 120 13.00 -23.15 -2.87
C LEU A 120 14.42 -23.33 -3.39
N LEU A 121 15.25 -22.29 -3.23
CA LEU A 121 16.62 -22.29 -3.73
C LEU A 121 17.61 -22.51 -2.59
N SER A 122 18.63 -23.31 -2.82
CA SER A 122 19.84 -23.28 -2.00
C SER A 122 20.55 -21.94 -2.20
N VAL A 123 21.41 -21.58 -1.24
CA VAL A 123 22.23 -20.35 -1.34
C VAL A 123 23.11 -20.37 -2.59
N ASP A 124 23.66 -21.54 -2.96
CA ASP A 124 24.50 -21.70 -4.16
C ASP A 124 23.69 -21.51 -5.45
N GLU A 125 22.45 -22.01 -5.50
CA GLU A 125 21.56 -21.79 -6.66
C GLU A 125 21.13 -20.31 -6.73
N ALA A 126 20.82 -19.71 -5.61
CA ALA A 126 20.49 -18.28 -5.54
C ALA A 126 21.68 -17.42 -5.99
N ALA A 127 22.90 -17.72 -5.57
CA ALA A 127 24.11 -16.99 -5.97
C ALA A 127 24.43 -17.12 -7.47
N LYS A 128 24.13 -18.27 -8.07
CA LYS A 128 24.30 -18.46 -9.54
C LYS A 128 23.25 -17.67 -10.36
N ARG A 129 22.00 -17.64 -9.90
CA ARG A 129 20.89 -16.99 -10.62
C ARG A 129 20.82 -15.49 -10.33
N PHE A 130 21.17 -15.08 -9.11
CA PHE A 130 21.07 -13.72 -8.60
C PHE A 130 22.39 -13.30 -7.94
N PRO A 131 23.47 -13.10 -8.73
CA PRO A 131 24.81 -12.82 -8.22
C PRO A 131 24.93 -11.48 -7.49
N GLN A 132 23.87 -10.67 -7.46
CA GLN A 132 23.78 -9.45 -6.67
C GLN A 132 23.83 -9.72 -5.17
N PHE A 133 23.32 -10.89 -4.74
CA PHE A 133 23.20 -11.25 -3.33
C PHE A 133 24.37 -12.08 -2.83
N ARG A 134 24.87 -11.73 -1.65
CA ARG A 134 25.82 -12.51 -0.86
C ARG A 134 25.14 -13.01 0.40
N LEU A 135 24.58 -14.20 0.35
CA LEU A 135 23.83 -14.77 1.46
C LEU A 135 24.71 -15.72 2.29
N PRO A 136 24.62 -15.71 3.64
CA PRO A 136 25.21 -16.74 4.47
C PRO A 136 24.69 -18.14 4.12
N GLY A 137 25.52 -19.18 4.26
CA GLY A 137 25.22 -20.53 3.78
C GLY A 137 24.01 -21.22 4.43
N ASP A 138 23.53 -20.73 5.56
CA ASP A 138 22.33 -21.23 6.25
C ASP A 138 21.03 -20.50 5.89
N PHE A 139 21.12 -19.40 5.10
CA PHE A 139 19.92 -18.66 4.69
C PHE A 139 18.98 -19.50 3.85
N ARG A 140 17.73 -19.16 3.92
CA ARG A 140 16.64 -19.76 3.14
C ARG A 140 16.19 -18.77 2.08
N VAL A 141 15.88 -19.27 0.89
CA VAL A 141 15.46 -18.45 -0.26
C VAL A 141 14.24 -19.06 -0.90
N LEU A 142 13.15 -18.30 -0.97
CA LEU A 142 11.94 -18.64 -1.72
C LEU A 142 11.83 -17.67 -2.90
N LEU A 143 11.66 -18.20 -4.10
CA LEU A 143 11.36 -17.45 -5.30
C LEU A 143 9.87 -17.55 -5.64
N ASP A 144 9.18 -16.42 -5.59
CA ASP A 144 7.81 -16.26 -6.09
C ASP A 144 7.88 -15.74 -7.54
N HIS A 145 7.50 -16.59 -8.51
CA HIS A 145 7.50 -16.23 -9.92
C HIS A 145 6.50 -15.14 -10.29
N LYS A 146 5.44 -14.96 -9.49
CA LYS A 146 4.40 -13.98 -9.72
C LYS A 146 4.67 -12.64 -9.04
N ALA A 147 5.70 -12.57 -8.18
CA ALA A 147 6.05 -11.31 -7.55
C ALA A 147 6.56 -10.28 -8.58
N GLY A 148 6.43 -9.02 -8.22
CA GLY A 148 6.81 -7.91 -9.06
C GLY A 148 6.57 -6.57 -8.38
N LEU A 149 6.32 -5.56 -9.17
CA LEU A 149 6.08 -4.21 -8.68
C LEU A 149 4.87 -3.56 -9.35
N VAL A 150 4.28 -2.62 -8.63
CA VAL A 150 3.26 -1.68 -9.12
C VAL A 150 3.87 -0.28 -9.08
N ILE A 151 3.58 0.54 -10.11
CA ILE A 151 4.01 1.94 -10.20
C ILE A 151 2.94 2.82 -9.55
N PRO A 152 3.15 3.26 -8.30
CA PRO A 152 2.07 3.81 -7.47
C PRO A 152 1.49 5.12 -7.99
N GLU A 153 2.32 6.02 -8.50
CA GLU A 153 1.85 7.30 -9.01
C GLU A 153 0.97 7.11 -10.26
N ARG A 154 1.34 6.18 -11.15
CA ARG A 154 0.52 5.83 -12.33
C ARG A 154 -0.76 5.14 -11.95
N ALA A 155 -0.72 4.28 -10.93
CA ALA A 155 -1.89 3.57 -10.42
C ALA A 155 -2.95 4.53 -9.85
N VAL A 156 -2.53 5.45 -8.97
CA VAL A 156 -3.44 6.44 -8.36
C VAL A 156 -3.99 7.40 -9.43
N ALA A 157 -3.13 7.94 -10.30
CA ALA A 157 -3.54 8.81 -11.39
C ALA A 157 -4.49 8.08 -12.37
N GLY A 158 -4.20 6.81 -12.69
CA GLY A 158 -5.02 6.01 -13.58
C GLY A 158 -6.43 5.75 -13.02
N TYR A 159 -6.53 5.38 -11.74
CA TYR A 159 -7.84 5.23 -11.10
C TYR A 159 -8.59 6.56 -11.01
N ALA A 160 -7.93 7.68 -10.69
CA ALA A 160 -8.56 9.00 -10.68
C ALA A 160 -9.06 9.39 -12.08
N GLU A 161 -8.27 9.15 -13.13
CA GLU A 161 -8.66 9.37 -14.53
C GLU A 161 -9.90 8.55 -14.90
N LEU A 162 -9.91 7.25 -14.57
CA LEU A 162 -11.06 6.40 -14.85
C LEU A 162 -12.30 6.78 -14.03
N ALA A 163 -12.13 7.21 -12.78
CA ALA A 163 -13.22 7.73 -11.96
C ALA A 163 -13.89 8.94 -12.64
N LEU A 164 -13.08 9.93 -13.06
CA LEU A 164 -13.56 11.13 -13.76
C LEU A 164 -14.25 10.79 -15.08
N ARG A 165 -13.68 9.89 -15.89
CA ARG A 165 -14.27 9.43 -17.16
C ARG A 165 -15.64 8.75 -16.96
N ASN A 166 -15.86 8.14 -15.79
CA ASN A 166 -17.11 7.50 -15.42
C ASN A 166 -18.06 8.41 -14.60
N GLY A 167 -17.80 9.73 -14.55
CA GLY A 167 -18.69 10.72 -13.96
C GLY A 167 -18.49 11.01 -12.48
N ALA A 168 -17.41 10.52 -11.86
CA ALA A 168 -17.05 10.95 -10.50
C ALA A 168 -16.64 12.43 -10.47
N GLU A 169 -16.91 13.11 -9.35
CA GLU A 169 -16.29 14.39 -9.02
C GLU A 169 -15.12 14.16 -8.08
N LEU A 170 -13.94 14.71 -8.40
CA LEU A 170 -12.75 14.63 -7.55
C LEU A 170 -12.26 16.03 -7.24
N HIS A 171 -12.20 16.36 -5.97
CA HIS A 171 -11.76 17.66 -5.48
C HIS A 171 -10.42 17.52 -4.74
N GLY A 172 -9.34 17.95 -5.37
CA GLY A 172 -8.06 18.21 -4.71
C GLY A 172 -8.05 19.53 -3.94
N HIS A 173 -7.14 19.66 -2.98
CA HIS A 173 -7.01 20.82 -2.09
C HIS A 173 -8.31 21.16 -1.34
N GLU A 174 -9.10 20.15 -1.00
CA GLU A 174 -10.34 20.31 -0.23
C GLU A 174 -10.31 19.42 1.02
N GLN A 175 -9.98 20.05 2.13
CA GLN A 175 -9.86 19.38 3.41
C GLN A 175 -11.23 19.14 4.07
N VAL A 176 -11.52 17.90 4.47
CA VAL A 176 -12.65 17.59 5.34
C VAL A 176 -12.34 18.07 6.75
N LEU A 177 -13.25 18.87 7.34
CA LEU A 177 -13.11 19.49 8.66
C LEU A 177 -13.97 18.78 9.71
N ALA A 178 -15.16 18.31 9.31
CA ALA A 178 -16.08 17.57 10.17
C ALA A 178 -17.03 16.73 9.34
N TRP A 179 -17.65 15.75 9.98
CA TRP A 179 -18.72 14.96 9.42
C TRP A 179 -19.71 14.58 10.52
N GLU A 180 -20.96 14.38 10.13
CA GLU A 180 -22.05 13.99 11.03
C GLU A 180 -22.96 13.01 10.30
N SER A 181 -23.32 11.90 10.95
CA SER A 181 -24.30 10.94 10.42
C SER A 181 -25.68 11.28 10.98
N GLU A 182 -26.63 11.51 10.09
CA GLU A 182 -28.02 11.88 10.39
C GLU A 182 -28.98 10.90 9.71
N GLY A 183 -29.41 9.89 10.44
CA GLY A 183 -30.29 8.86 9.90
C GLY A 183 -29.63 8.12 8.71
N ASN A 184 -30.22 8.25 7.53
CA ASN A 184 -29.74 7.59 6.31
C ASN A 184 -28.75 8.44 5.48
N SER A 185 -28.33 9.60 5.99
CA SER A 185 -27.42 10.51 5.31
C SER A 185 -26.23 10.85 6.17
N VAL A 186 -25.11 11.17 5.56
CA VAL A 186 -23.93 11.75 6.22
C VAL A 186 -23.66 13.10 5.62
N ARG A 187 -23.55 14.10 6.48
CA ARG A 187 -23.15 15.45 6.14
C ARG A 187 -21.64 15.59 6.31
N VAL A 188 -20.95 16.16 5.33
CA VAL A 188 -19.51 16.38 5.33
C VAL A 188 -19.23 17.85 5.10
N ARG A 189 -18.60 18.50 6.10
CA ARG A 189 -18.16 19.90 6.01
C ARG A 189 -16.69 19.97 5.67
N THR A 190 -16.37 20.75 4.66
CA THR A 190 -15.02 20.91 4.11
C THR A 190 -14.53 22.35 4.25
N SER A 191 -13.30 22.60 3.76
CA SER A 191 -12.73 23.94 3.66
C SER A 191 -13.40 24.81 2.57
N ARG A 192 -14.26 24.22 1.70
CA ARG A 192 -14.90 24.92 0.57
C ARG A 192 -16.41 24.91 0.60
N GLY A 193 -17.03 24.06 1.42
CA GLY A 193 -18.48 23.96 1.47
C GLY A 193 -18.98 22.78 2.28
N GLU A 194 -20.23 22.42 2.05
CA GLU A 194 -20.90 21.32 2.72
C GLU A 194 -21.55 20.40 1.68
N TYR A 195 -21.40 19.11 1.89
CA TYR A 195 -21.93 18.05 1.04
C TYR A 195 -22.68 17.03 1.88
N SER A 196 -23.59 16.32 1.24
CA SER A 196 -24.29 15.19 1.86
C SER A 196 -24.25 13.96 0.96
N ALA A 197 -24.24 12.79 1.58
CA ALA A 197 -24.31 11.53 0.85
C ALA A 197 -25.01 10.44 1.65
N SER A 198 -25.51 9.43 0.96
CA SER A 198 -26.07 8.22 1.60
C SER A 198 -24.98 7.37 2.26
N ARG A 199 -23.75 7.43 1.76
CA ARG A 199 -22.58 6.66 2.27
C ARG A 199 -21.35 7.54 2.31
N VAL A 200 -20.53 7.32 3.34
CA VAL A 200 -19.17 7.92 3.42
C VAL A 200 -18.14 6.81 3.59
N ILE A 201 -17.04 6.89 2.85
CA ILE A 201 -15.94 5.93 2.88
C ILE A 201 -14.66 6.65 3.28
N PHE A 202 -14.11 6.33 4.46
CA PHE A 202 -12.86 6.90 4.93
C PHE A 202 -11.66 6.11 4.41
N CYS A 203 -10.87 6.77 3.55
CA CYS A 203 -9.58 6.31 3.02
C CYS A 203 -8.46 7.30 3.38
N GLY A 204 -8.54 7.92 4.56
CA GLY A 204 -7.71 9.05 5.00
C GLY A 204 -6.25 8.72 5.32
N GLY A 205 -5.80 7.46 5.11
CA GLY A 205 -4.41 7.06 5.35
C GLY A 205 -3.94 7.40 6.76
N ALA A 206 -2.86 8.16 6.88
CA ALA A 206 -2.30 8.56 8.17
C ALA A 206 -3.17 9.55 8.96
N TRP A 207 -4.12 10.20 8.31
CA TRP A 207 -5.05 11.14 8.94
C TRP A 207 -6.36 10.50 9.41
N THR A 208 -6.56 9.20 9.22
CA THR A 208 -7.82 8.52 9.57
C THR A 208 -8.17 8.68 11.05
N GLU A 209 -7.21 8.54 11.96
CA GLU A 209 -7.47 8.70 13.42
C GLU A 209 -7.97 10.10 13.80
N GLN A 210 -7.59 11.13 13.04
CA GLN A 210 -8.07 12.50 13.26
C GLN A 210 -9.49 12.71 12.72
N LEU A 211 -9.85 11.99 11.67
CA LEU A 211 -11.15 12.07 11.01
C LEU A 211 -12.20 11.17 11.68
N VAL A 212 -11.78 10.02 12.21
CA VAL A 212 -12.64 9.04 12.88
C VAL A 212 -12.09 8.77 14.27
N ARG A 213 -12.44 9.66 15.23
CA ARG A 213 -11.88 9.64 16.59
C ARG A 213 -12.41 8.50 17.46
N ASP A 214 -13.59 8.01 17.16
CA ASP A 214 -14.33 6.98 17.88
C ASP A 214 -14.24 5.59 17.22
N LEU A 215 -13.20 5.38 16.43
CA LEU A 215 -12.91 4.09 15.81
C LEU A 215 -12.72 2.92 16.81
N GLY A 216 -12.41 3.26 18.08
CA GLY A 216 -12.17 2.26 19.13
C GLY A 216 -10.80 1.55 19.05
N VAL A 217 -9.98 1.93 18.08
CA VAL A 217 -8.64 1.34 17.83
C VAL A 217 -7.65 2.47 17.58
N LYS A 218 -6.49 2.40 18.24
CA LYS A 218 -5.42 3.36 18.04
C LYS A 218 -4.58 3.02 16.81
N LEU A 219 -4.38 4.00 15.92
CA LEU A 219 -3.46 3.90 14.80
C LEU A 219 -2.13 4.59 15.15
N THR A 220 -1.01 3.98 14.73
CA THR A 220 0.31 4.55 14.98
C THR A 220 0.98 4.88 13.66
N VAL A 221 1.25 6.17 13.44
CA VAL A 221 2.02 6.61 12.28
C VAL A 221 3.52 6.49 12.55
N THR A 222 4.27 5.96 11.60
CA THR A 222 5.73 5.86 11.69
C THR A 222 6.41 6.43 10.45
N ARG A 223 7.57 7.05 10.64
CA ARG A 223 8.42 7.64 9.61
C ARG A 223 9.21 6.54 8.89
N GLN A 224 9.25 6.58 7.55
CA GLN A 224 9.83 5.52 6.72
C GLN A 224 10.71 6.10 5.60
N PRO A 225 12.04 6.09 5.75
CA PRO A 225 12.95 6.50 4.69
C PRO A 225 12.93 5.55 3.49
N LEU A 226 12.86 6.11 2.30
CA LEU A 226 13.07 5.44 1.02
C LEU A 226 14.39 5.93 0.44
N VAL A 227 15.24 5.04 -0.03
CA VAL A 227 16.59 5.37 -0.48
C VAL A 227 16.83 4.87 -1.90
N TRP A 228 17.53 5.65 -2.70
CA TRP A 228 18.03 5.30 -4.03
C TRP A 228 19.54 5.51 -4.09
N VAL A 229 20.23 4.48 -4.56
CA VAL A 229 21.68 4.51 -4.77
C VAL A 229 22.02 4.20 -6.22
N TRP A 230 23.14 4.70 -6.72
CA TRP A 230 23.67 4.28 -8.00
C TRP A 230 24.58 3.07 -7.78
N PRO A 231 24.24 1.86 -8.27
CA PRO A 231 25.04 0.67 -8.07
C PRO A 231 26.45 0.80 -8.66
N LYS A 232 27.43 0.11 -8.05
CA LYS A 232 28.78 -0.03 -8.62
C LYS A 232 28.77 -0.78 -9.97
N LYS A 233 27.82 -1.72 -10.12
CA LYS A 233 27.59 -2.49 -11.35
C LYS A 233 26.10 -2.39 -11.74
N PRO A 234 25.68 -1.28 -12.35
CA PRO A 234 24.26 -1.03 -12.62
C PRO A 234 23.61 -2.12 -13.48
N GLU A 235 24.35 -2.74 -14.37
CA GLU A 235 23.88 -3.82 -15.27
C GLU A 235 23.32 -5.04 -14.51
N LEU A 236 23.71 -5.26 -13.26
CA LEU A 236 23.19 -6.33 -12.42
C LEU A 236 21.82 -6.00 -11.80
N PHE A 237 21.47 -4.71 -11.74
CA PHE A 237 20.28 -4.21 -11.03
C PHE A 237 19.16 -3.77 -11.97
N GLU A 238 19.35 -3.96 -13.26
CA GLU A 238 18.34 -3.67 -14.28
C GLU A 238 17.14 -4.59 -14.16
N ARG A 239 15.99 -4.10 -14.63
CA ARG A 239 14.79 -4.92 -14.80
C ARG A 239 15.07 -6.10 -15.72
N GLY A 240 14.69 -7.30 -15.30
CA GLY A 240 14.98 -8.56 -16.00
C GLY A 240 16.26 -9.25 -15.52
N LYS A 241 17.13 -8.54 -14.76
CA LYS A 241 18.31 -9.11 -14.11
C LYS A 241 18.09 -9.26 -12.59
N MET A 242 17.42 -8.30 -11.98
CA MET A 242 17.10 -8.30 -10.57
C MET A 242 15.60 -8.40 -10.35
N PRO A 243 15.12 -9.38 -9.56
CA PRO A 243 13.73 -9.43 -9.11
C PRO A 243 13.48 -8.39 -7.99
N VAL A 244 12.22 -8.17 -7.61
CA VAL A 244 11.94 -7.55 -6.31
C VAL A 244 12.40 -8.50 -5.20
N TRP A 245 12.73 -7.96 -4.04
CA TRP A 245 13.25 -8.78 -2.95
C TRP A 245 12.89 -8.23 -1.58
N ILE A 246 12.82 -9.12 -0.61
CA ILE A 246 12.79 -8.81 0.81
C ILE A 246 13.74 -9.77 1.53
N LEU A 247 14.56 -9.23 2.43
CA LEU A 247 15.57 -9.95 3.17
C LEU A 247 15.43 -9.59 4.64
N GLU A 248 15.22 -10.60 5.47
CA GLU A 248 15.24 -10.49 6.93
C GLU A 248 16.62 -10.86 7.45
N GLN A 249 17.15 -10.01 8.32
CA GLN A 249 18.43 -10.23 8.98
C GLN A 249 18.25 -11.03 10.28
N ARG A 250 19.35 -11.43 10.91
CA ARG A 250 19.32 -12.25 12.14
C ARG A 250 18.76 -11.51 13.37
N ASP A 251 18.78 -10.19 13.35
CA ASP A 251 18.19 -9.33 14.36
C ASP A 251 16.69 -9.03 14.13
N GLY A 252 16.11 -9.62 13.09
CA GLY A 252 14.71 -9.43 12.68
C GLY A 252 14.47 -8.19 11.82
N ALA A 253 15.51 -7.39 11.52
CA ALA A 253 15.37 -6.25 10.61
C ALA A 253 15.16 -6.75 9.18
N ALA A 254 14.05 -6.35 8.56
CA ALA A 254 13.76 -6.68 7.18
C ALA A 254 14.02 -5.49 6.26
N HIS A 255 14.65 -5.76 5.11
CA HIS A 255 14.91 -4.80 4.05
C HIS A 255 14.31 -5.30 2.75
N TYR A 256 13.87 -4.38 1.91
CA TYR A 256 13.30 -4.71 0.63
C TYR A 256 13.79 -3.76 -0.46
N GLY A 257 13.74 -4.22 -1.71
CA GLY A 257 14.14 -3.38 -2.82
C GLY A 257 13.59 -3.85 -4.16
N PHE A 258 13.94 -3.08 -5.18
CA PHE A 258 13.39 -3.17 -6.52
C PHE A 258 14.49 -3.10 -7.55
N PRO A 259 14.32 -3.71 -8.75
CA PRO A 259 15.20 -3.43 -9.87
C PRO A 259 15.16 -1.93 -10.24
N MET A 260 16.20 -1.48 -10.91
CA MET A 260 16.22 -0.15 -11.53
C MET A 260 15.15 -0.06 -12.61
N LEU A 261 14.44 1.07 -12.64
CA LEU A 261 13.41 1.38 -13.62
C LEU A 261 13.84 2.59 -14.44
N ALA A 262 13.43 2.67 -15.72
CA ALA A 262 13.83 3.74 -16.63
C ALA A 262 13.51 5.16 -16.08
N ASP A 263 12.38 5.30 -15.39
CA ASP A 263 11.91 6.58 -14.84
C ASP A 263 12.31 6.77 -13.36
N ASN A 264 13.22 5.93 -12.84
CA ASN A 264 13.57 5.91 -11.41
C ASN A 264 15.07 6.15 -11.23
N PRO A 265 15.45 7.08 -10.35
CA PRO A 265 16.87 7.39 -10.12
C PRO A 265 17.56 6.25 -9.35
N GLY A 266 18.06 5.22 -10.07
CA GLY A 266 18.89 4.16 -9.55
C GLY A 266 18.15 3.03 -8.82
N PHE A 267 18.90 2.29 -8.02
CA PHE A 267 18.45 1.12 -7.26
C PHE A 267 17.77 1.55 -5.97
N LYS A 268 16.47 1.25 -5.87
CA LYS A 268 15.66 1.59 -4.71
C LYS A 268 15.64 0.49 -3.68
N LEU A 269 15.81 0.88 -2.40
CA LEU A 269 15.61 0.01 -1.26
C LEU A 269 15.10 0.79 -0.05
N ALA A 270 14.59 0.05 0.93
CA ALA A 270 14.12 0.61 2.20
C ALA A 270 14.07 -0.48 3.27
N THR A 271 13.91 -0.05 4.52
CA THR A 271 13.71 -0.92 5.67
C THR A 271 12.22 -1.20 5.85
N HIS A 272 11.85 -2.46 6.07
CA HIS A 272 10.49 -2.88 6.43
C HIS A 272 10.39 -3.13 7.94
N VAL A 273 10.96 -2.24 8.73
CA VAL A 273 10.80 -2.20 10.18
C VAL A 273 10.03 -0.95 10.56
N ARG A 274 9.50 -0.95 11.78
CA ARG A 274 8.78 0.19 12.32
C ARG A 274 9.75 1.33 12.55
N GLY A 275 9.60 2.39 11.77
CA GLY A 275 10.34 3.62 11.98
C GLY A 275 9.90 4.36 13.26
N ALA A 276 10.49 5.50 13.51
CA ALA A 276 10.12 6.35 14.65
C ALA A 276 8.64 6.75 14.59
N VAL A 277 7.96 6.67 15.74
CA VAL A 277 6.57 7.14 15.88
C VAL A 277 6.52 8.62 15.56
N SER A 278 5.52 9.01 14.78
CA SER A 278 5.38 10.37 14.26
C SER A 278 3.90 10.79 14.21
N ASN A 279 3.69 12.06 13.90
CA ASN A 279 2.37 12.62 13.62
C ASN A 279 2.34 13.05 12.14
N PRO A 280 1.30 12.73 11.36
CA PRO A 280 1.26 13.07 9.93
C PRO A 280 1.32 14.59 9.64
N GLU A 281 0.86 15.44 10.59
CA GLU A 281 0.90 16.90 10.46
C GLU A 281 2.31 17.49 10.67
N THR A 282 3.11 16.84 11.53
CA THR A 282 4.44 17.31 11.93
C THR A 282 5.55 16.33 11.53
N LEU A 283 5.26 15.43 10.60
CA LEU A 283 6.24 14.46 10.12
C LEU A 283 7.49 15.18 9.63
N ASP A 284 8.62 14.84 10.24
CA ASP A 284 9.91 15.27 9.73
C ASP A 284 10.20 14.63 8.37
N ARG A 285 10.17 15.46 7.33
CA ARG A 285 10.40 15.05 5.93
C ARG A 285 11.81 15.34 5.45
N GLU A 286 12.64 15.93 6.29
CA GLU A 286 14.06 16.09 6.01
C GLU A 286 14.76 14.73 6.12
N VAL A 287 15.77 14.55 5.29
CA VAL A 287 16.58 13.33 5.27
C VAL A 287 17.82 13.54 6.12
N HIS A 288 18.19 12.54 6.93
CA HIS A 288 19.30 12.60 7.86
C HIS A 288 20.34 11.51 7.53
N GLU A 289 21.59 11.71 7.96
CA GLU A 289 22.64 10.70 7.81
C GLU A 289 22.27 9.36 8.45
N SER A 290 21.52 9.38 9.55
CA SER A 290 21.02 8.18 10.21
C SER A 290 20.06 7.35 9.34
N ASP A 291 19.33 7.99 8.43
CA ASP A 291 18.42 7.31 7.49
C ASP A 291 19.21 6.49 6.47
N GLU A 292 20.38 6.99 6.06
CA GLU A 292 21.27 6.30 5.14
C GLU A 292 22.03 5.16 5.83
N ALA A 293 22.43 5.35 7.07
CA ALA A 293 23.30 4.42 7.79
C ALA A 293 22.73 3.00 7.88
N THR A 294 21.42 2.87 8.13
CA THR A 294 20.72 1.57 8.22
C THR A 294 20.73 0.82 6.88
N ILE A 295 20.59 1.55 5.77
CA ILE A 295 20.62 0.98 4.42
C ILE A 295 22.04 0.58 4.01
N ARG A 296 23.05 1.37 4.40
CA ARG A 296 24.44 1.06 4.06
C ARG A 296 24.94 -0.24 4.65
N SER A 297 24.48 -0.62 5.85
CA SER A 297 24.85 -1.89 6.46
C SER A 297 24.39 -3.08 5.62
N VAL A 298 23.12 -3.12 5.22
CA VAL A 298 22.57 -4.22 4.41
C VAL A 298 23.19 -4.27 3.01
N LEU A 299 23.49 -3.12 2.40
CA LEU A 299 24.18 -3.08 1.11
C LEU A 299 25.56 -3.71 1.18
N ARG A 300 26.40 -3.33 2.15
CA ARG A 300 27.76 -3.84 2.32
C ARG A 300 27.79 -5.33 2.61
N GLU A 301 26.88 -5.80 3.42
CA GLU A 301 26.84 -7.20 3.85
C GLU A 301 26.23 -8.12 2.77
N PHE A 302 25.06 -7.76 2.22
CA PHE A 302 24.29 -8.66 1.38
C PHE A 302 24.24 -8.30 -0.10
N ILE A 303 24.45 -7.01 -0.46
CA ILE A 303 24.33 -6.52 -1.84
C ILE A 303 25.47 -5.56 -2.19
N PRO A 304 26.75 -5.96 -2.03
CA PRO A 304 27.90 -5.04 -2.07
C PRO A 304 28.11 -4.34 -3.42
N GLU A 305 27.63 -4.91 -4.52
CA GLU A 305 27.72 -4.27 -5.84
C GLU A 305 26.70 -3.13 -5.99
N ALA A 306 25.72 -3.00 -5.08
CA ALA A 306 24.81 -1.86 -5.01
C ALA A 306 25.32 -0.71 -4.12
N ASP A 307 26.34 -0.92 -3.30
CA ASP A 307 26.86 0.11 -2.37
C ASP A 307 27.69 1.18 -3.09
N GLY A 308 27.02 1.96 -3.93
CA GLY A 308 27.57 3.10 -4.65
C GLY A 308 27.00 4.45 -4.14
N PRO A 309 27.16 5.54 -4.86
CA PRO A 309 26.71 6.86 -4.43
C PRO A 309 25.23 6.94 -4.12
N LEU A 310 24.87 7.69 -3.07
CA LEU A 310 23.49 8.08 -2.80
C LEU A 310 22.98 9.02 -3.88
N LEU A 311 21.82 8.72 -4.46
CA LEU A 311 21.17 9.57 -5.46
C LEU A 311 20.02 10.38 -4.87
N SER A 312 19.18 9.74 -4.06
CA SER A 312 17.98 10.37 -3.53
C SER A 312 17.52 9.67 -2.27
N MET A 313 16.92 10.42 -1.36
CA MET A 313 16.12 9.90 -0.26
C MET A 313 14.79 10.67 -0.19
N ARG A 314 13.74 9.99 0.26
CA ARG A 314 12.42 10.57 0.51
C ARG A 314 11.82 9.94 1.75
N ILE A 315 11.06 10.73 2.49
CA ILE A 315 10.39 10.24 3.68
C ILE A 315 8.96 9.86 3.35
N CYS A 316 8.66 8.60 3.57
CA CYS A 316 7.33 8.01 3.53
C CYS A 316 6.81 7.80 4.95
N MET A 317 5.60 7.26 5.10
CA MET A 317 5.02 6.90 6.39
C MET A 317 4.25 5.58 6.31
N TYR A 318 4.21 4.85 7.41
CA TYR A 318 3.25 3.77 7.62
C TYR A 318 2.18 4.22 8.61
N THR A 319 0.97 3.71 8.46
CA THR A 319 -0.11 3.84 9.43
C THR A 319 -0.41 2.43 9.93
N ASN A 320 0.03 2.15 11.14
CA ASN A 320 0.00 0.81 11.72
C ASN A 320 -1.25 0.63 12.58
N SER A 321 -1.95 -0.47 12.40
CA SER A 321 -2.92 -1.02 13.35
C SER A 321 -2.19 -1.73 14.50
N PRO A 322 -2.85 -2.07 15.61
CA PRO A 322 -2.20 -2.74 16.74
C PRO A 322 -1.62 -4.11 16.41
N ASP A 323 -2.24 -4.86 15.51
CA ASP A 323 -1.85 -6.19 15.08
C ASP A 323 -1.19 -6.22 13.69
N PHE A 324 -0.96 -5.04 13.10
CA PHE A 324 -0.40 -4.85 11.75
C PHE A 324 -1.23 -5.42 10.59
N GLN A 325 -2.46 -5.87 10.83
CA GLN A 325 -3.41 -6.24 9.79
C GLN A 325 -4.28 -5.05 9.40
N PHE A 326 -4.77 -5.01 8.16
CA PHE A 326 -5.63 -3.93 7.68
C PHE A 326 -6.92 -3.85 8.52
N ILE A 327 -7.52 -2.68 8.55
CA ILE A 327 -8.86 -2.47 9.07
C ILE A 327 -9.76 -2.08 7.92
N ILE A 328 -10.73 -2.95 7.61
CA ILE A 328 -11.77 -2.71 6.61
C ILE A 328 -13.09 -3.15 7.25
N ASP A 329 -13.93 -2.17 7.58
CA ASP A 329 -15.20 -2.44 8.28
C ASP A 329 -16.18 -1.28 8.13
N LYS A 330 -17.39 -1.45 8.61
CA LYS A 330 -18.32 -0.38 8.93
C LYS A 330 -17.88 0.31 10.22
N HIS A 331 -18.24 1.59 10.34
CA HIS A 331 -18.06 2.32 11.59
C HIS A 331 -18.90 1.68 12.70
N PRO A 332 -18.38 1.52 13.94
CA PRO A 332 -19.09 0.82 15.01
C PRO A 332 -20.47 1.41 15.37
N GLN A 333 -20.67 2.71 15.16
CA GLN A 333 -21.88 3.44 15.51
C GLN A 333 -22.69 3.95 14.30
N HIS A 334 -22.16 3.84 13.08
CA HIS A 334 -22.75 4.43 11.87
C HIS A 334 -22.69 3.46 10.70
N GLU A 335 -23.79 2.77 10.42
CA GLU A 335 -23.85 1.74 9.36
C GLU A 335 -23.63 2.30 7.94
N ASN A 336 -23.82 3.58 7.74
CA ASN A 336 -23.62 4.28 6.48
C ASN A 336 -22.19 4.85 6.31
N VAL A 337 -21.29 4.54 7.25
CA VAL A 337 -19.88 4.95 7.22
C VAL A 337 -18.98 3.73 7.14
N LEU A 338 -18.13 3.68 6.10
CA LEU A 338 -17.12 2.65 5.88
C LEU A 338 -15.73 3.17 6.17
N ILE A 339 -14.85 2.31 6.65
CA ILE A 339 -13.50 2.67 7.06
C ILE A 339 -12.50 1.70 6.45
N ALA A 340 -11.43 2.24 5.85
CA ALA A 340 -10.29 1.50 5.38
C ALA A 340 -8.99 2.19 5.84
N CYS A 341 -8.31 1.60 6.80
CA CYS A 341 -7.13 2.17 7.44
C CYS A 341 -6.18 1.12 8.01
N GLY A 342 -5.11 1.54 8.67
CA GLY A 342 -4.19 0.65 9.36
C GLY A 342 -3.46 -0.31 8.42
N PHE A 343 -3.06 0.14 7.23
CA PHE A 343 -2.44 -0.71 6.19
C PHE A 343 -1.00 -1.12 6.47
N SER A 344 -0.42 -0.67 7.56
CA SER A 344 0.78 -1.18 8.23
C SER A 344 2.00 -1.41 7.29
N GLY A 345 2.15 -0.58 6.27
CA GLY A 345 3.28 -0.63 5.33
C GLY A 345 3.15 -1.65 4.19
N HIS A 346 2.11 -2.48 4.17
CA HIS A 346 1.96 -3.52 3.15
C HIS A 346 0.65 -3.47 2.35
N GLY A 347 -0.19 -2.42 2.51
CA GLY A 347 -1.52 -2.33 1.89
C GLY A 347 -1.55 -2.02 0.40
N PHE A 348 -0.55 -1.31 -0.15
CA PHE A 348 -0.62 -0.79 -1.52
C PHE A 348 -0.96 -1.86 -2.57
N LYS A 349 -0.35 -3.03 -2.49
CA LYS A 349 -0.53 -4.12 -3.44
C LYS A 349 -1.97 -4.63 -3.53
N CYS A 350 -2.76 -4.48 -2.45
CA CYS A 350 -4.16 -4.86 -2.37
C CYS A 350 -5.14 -3.73 -2.74
N ALA A 351 -4.66 -2.54 -3.07
CA ALA A 351 -5.51 -1.36 -3.21
C ALA A 351 -6.59 -1.50 -4.29
N SER A 352 -6.29 -2.17 -5.39
CA SER A 352 -7.25 -2.45 -6.45
C SER A 352 -8.41 -3.32 -5.96
N ALA A 353 -8.12 -4.42 -5.26
CA ALA A 353 -9.15 -5.29 -4.68
C ALA A 353 -9.89 -4.60 -3.52
N ILE A 354 -9.19 -3.82 -2.68
CA ILE A 354 -9.82 -3.04 -1.61
C ILE A 354 -10.79 -2.00 -2.19
N GLY A 355 -10.45 -1.39 -3.33
CA GLY A 355 -11.36 -0.51 -4.05
C GLY A 355 -12.67 -1.21 -4.43
N GLN A 356 -12.59 -2.44 -4.95
CA GLN A 356 -13.75 -3.28 -5.23
C GLN A 356 -14.53 -3.63 -3.96
N VAL A 357 -13.84 -4.10 -2.91
CA VAL A 357 -14.44 -4.46 -1.62
C VAL A 357 -15.26 -3.31 -1.04
N LEU A 358 -14.68 -2.11 -0.98
CA LEU A 358 -15.36 -0.95 -0.40
C LEU A 358 -16.54 -0.47 -1.26
N ALA A 359 -16.44 -0.59 -2.58
CA ALA A 359 -17.57 -0.31 -3.45
C ALA A 359 -18.71 -1.33 -3.26
N GLU A 360 -18.41 -2.63 -3.14
CA GLU A 360 -19.40 -3.68 -2.84
C GLU A 360 -20.04 -3.47 -1.46
N LEU A 361 -19.25 -3.16 -0.44
CA LEU A 361 -19.77 -2.85 0.90
C LEU A 361 -20.69 -1.63 0.89
N ALA A 362 -20.37 -0.59 0.10
CA ALA A 362 -21.17 0.62 0.00
C ALA A 362 -22.51 0.38 -0.72
N ILE A 363 -22.52 -0.47 -1.74
CA ILE A 363 -23.70 -0.72 -2.57
C ILE A 363 -24.54 -1.87 -2.03
N GLU A 364 -23.89 -3.00 -1.69
CA GLU A 364 -24.54 -4.27 -1.38
C GLU A 364 -24.51 -4.62 0.12
N GLY A 365 -23.70 -3.90 0.90
CA GLY A 365 -23.50 -4.15 2.32
C GLY A 365 -22.62 -5.37 2.66
N LYS A 366 -22.12 -6.08 1.65
CA LYS A 366 -21.25 -7.27 1.76
C LYS A 366 -20.19 -7.27 0.67
N SER A 367 -19.09 -7.97 0.89
CA SER A 367 -18.03 -8.17 -0.10
C SER A 367 -18.08 -9.57 -0.71
N SER A 368 -17.71 -9.69 -1.98
CA SER A 368 -17.48 -10.97 -2.67
C SER A 368 -16.15 -11.62 -2.27
N LEU A 369 -15.22 -10.85 -1.68
CA LEU A 369 -13.92 -11.30 -1.23
C LEU A 369 -13.90 -11.53 0.30
N PRO A 370 -13.11 -12.48 0.81
CA PRO A 370 -13.03 -12.78 2.24
C PRO A 370 -12.28 -11.65 2.97
N ILE A 371 -12.99 -10.89 3.78
CA ILE A 371 -12.45 -9.77 4.56
C ILE A 371 -12.77 -9.83 6.06
N ASP A 372 -13.42 -10.87 6.53
CA ASP A 372 -13.88 -10.99 7.93
C ASP A 372 -12.72 -10.85 8.92
N PHE A 373 -11.53 -11.36 8.56
CA PHE A 373 -10.31 -11.26 9.36
C PHE A 373 -9.79 -9.81 9.50
N LEU A 374 -10.29 -8.87 8.68
CA LEU A 374 -9.93 -7.45 8.68
C LEU A 374 -10.91 -6.59 9.50
N SER A 375 -11.95 -7.20 10.07
CA SER A 375 -12.98 -6.49 10.84
C SER A 375 -12.44 -5.94 12.16
N LEU A 376 -13.01 -4.82 12.61
CA LEU A 376 -12.78 -4.21 13.94
C LEU A 376 -13.15 -5.15 15.10
N LYS A 377 -14.03 -6.13 14.87
CA LYS A 377 -14.44 -7.12 15.87
C LYS A 377 -13.27 -7.88 16.50
N ARG A 378 -12.16 -8.08 15.76
CA ARG A 378 -10.95 -8.74 16.27
C ARG A 378 -10.25 -7.97 17.40
N PHE A 379 -10.56 -6.67 17.54
CA PHE A 379 -10.09 -5.84 18.67
C PHE A 379 -11.12 -5.70 19.80
N GLY A 380 -12.22 -6.47 19.76
CA GLY A 380 -13.29 -6.38 20.75
C GLY A 380 -14.21 -5.17 20.56
N VAL A 381 -14.07 -4.43 19.46
CA VAL A 381 -14.98 -3.34 19.11
C VAL A 381 -16.31 -3.96 18.67
N LYS A 382 -17.39 -3.61 19.36
CA LYS A 382 -18.75 -4.05 19.00
C LYS A 382 -19.30 -3.11 17.94
N ALA A 383 -19.76 -3.68 16.83
CA ALA A 383 -20.57 -2.99 15.83
C ALA A 383 -22.00 -2.87 16.30
#